data_cd8ccc4c113cace2ae21b40a02790cf7
#
_entry.id   cd8ccc4c113cace2ae21b40a02790cf7
#
_cell.length_a   1.000
_cell.length_b   1.000
_cell.length_c   1.000
_cell.angle_alpha   90.00
_cell.angle_beta   90.00
_cell.angle_gamma   90.00
#
_symmetry.space_group_name_H-M   'P 1'
#
loop_
_entity.id
_entity.type
_entity.pdbx_description
1 polymer ?
#
loop_
_entity_poly.entity_id
_entity_poly.type
_entity_poly.pdbx_seq_one_letter_code
_entity_poly.pdbx_strand_id
1 'polypeptide(L)'
;QATSNHNETENNPYGVEGKNILYVTPNYFKKEGIKLTSETFQKINTLKDGQILAILPEELQKNEKDIKSTLQQELINRLYSSESNQTVEVSIAYTNQKNDVFLYNTAHIAYDQWLSNPIFLVLSPKALGKASSIFWFTNLEYLYFTDLHQTQELLKHYQLDHMVSRLSPARETYLQLNQKIKIEIFSNLASAMFAILTSILLFTSLNLLYFEAFRKTIFLKKIAGYYFFELHSRYITSQIIALFLGSGLAFIISKNIWITLILFFSFSSLAVLLLKICDKKESKTYASIIKGG
;
A
#
# COMPACT_ATOMS: atom_id res chain seq x y z
N GLN A 1 4.69 -3.13 16.65
CA GLN A 1 5.78 -3.03 15.66
C GLN A 1 5.94 -4.42 15.03
N ALA A 2 5.18 -4.71 14.00
CA ALA A 2 5.48 -5.83 13.12
C ALA A 2 6.39 -5.29 12.02
N THR A 3 7.68 -5.27 12.29
CA THR A 3 8.71 -5.16 11.25
C THR A 3 8.66 -6.46 10.47
N SER A 4 8.08 -6.42 9.28
CA SER A 4 8.13 -7.52 8.33
C SER A 4 9.56 -7.71 7.86
N ASN A 5 10.27 -8.62 8.49
CA ASN A 5 11.45 -9.22 7.88
C ASN A 5 10.97 -10.07 6.71
N HIS A 6 11.15 -9.58 5.50
CA HIS A 6 10.74 -10.23 4.25
C HIS A 6 11.37 -11.61 3.99
N ASN A 7 12.34 -12.02 4.82
CA ASN A 7 13.11 -13.27 4.59
C ASN A 7 12.65 -14.47 5.43
N GLU A 8 11.78 -14.27 6.44
CA GLU A 8 11.29 -15.39 7.28
C GLU A 8 9.92 -15.93 6.81
N THR A 9 9.20 -15.21 5.99
CA THR A 9 7.85 -15.60 5.51
C THR A 9 7.87 -16.69 4.44
N GLU A 10 9.00 -16.94 3.77
CA GLU A 10 9.10 -18.03 2.78
C GLU A 10 9.14 -19.42 3.42
N ASN A 11 9.61 -19.54 4.67
CA ASN A 11 9.79 -20.85 5.30
C ASN A 11 8.61 -21.33 6.14
N ASN A 12 7.65 -20.45 6.48
CA ASN A 12 6.43 -20.84 7.22
C ASN A 12 5.22 -20.00 6.83
N PRO A 13 4.57 -20.29 5.70
CA PRO A 13 3.41 -19.51 5.22
C PRO A 13 2.17 -19.60 6.13
N TYR A 14 2.18 -20.50 7.12
CA TYR A 14 1.10 -20.75 8.07
C TYR A 14 1.42 -20.29 9.49
N GLY A 15 2.54 -19.61 9.69
CA GLY A 15 2.91 -19.04 10.98
C GLY A 15 1.98 -17.90 11.41
N VAL A 16 1.91 -17.58 12.69
CA VAL A 16 1.10 -16.48 13.24
C VAL A 16 1.55 -15.13 12.67
N GLU A 17 2.78 -15.01 12.24
CA GLU A 17 3.29 -13.90 11.44
C GLU A 17 2.95 -14.03 9.94
N GLY A 18 2.46 -15.22 9.53
CA GLY A 18 1.93 -15.47 8.19
C GLY A 18 0.68 -14.60 7.94
N LYS A 19 0.66 -13.93 6.82
CA LYS A 19 -0.33 -12.91 6.44
C LYS A 19 -1.79 -13.43 6.37
N ASN A 20 -2.03 -14.74 6.53
CA ASN A 20 -3.30 -15.38 6.20
C ASN A 20 -4.07 -15.90 7.42
N ILE A 21 -3.74 -15.49 8.64
CA ILE A 21 -4.45 -15.93 9.85
C ILE A 21 -5.23 -14.77 10.45
N LEU A 22 -6.52 -14.99 10.71
CA LEU A 22 -7.39 -14.01 11.33
C LEU A 22 -7.97 -14.58 12.64
N TYR A 23 -7.71 -13.91 13.75
CA TYR A 23 -8.31 -14.24 15.03
C TYR A 23 -9.70 -13.65 15.13
N VAL A 24 -10.70 -14.48 15.37
CA VAL A 24 -12.10 -14.07 15.38
C VAL A 24 -12.86 -14.62 16.57
N THR A 25 -13.88 -13.90 17.00
CA THR A 25 -14.87 -14.41 17.95
C THR A 25 -16.03 -15.10 17.21
N PRO A 26 -16.82 -15.96 17.86
CA PRO A 26 -17.96 -16.61 17.23
C PRO A 26 -18.96 -15.65 16.55
N ASN A 27 -19.12 -14.44 17.11
CA ASN A 27 -20.03 -13.43 16.57
C ASN A 27 -19.56 -12.82 15.25
N TYR A 28 -18.27 -12.92 14.92
CA TYR A 28 -17.69 -12.36 13.70
C TYR A 28 -18.34 -12.92 12.44
N PHE A 29 -18.53 -14.23 12.38
CA PHE A 29 -19.10 -14.89 11.20
C PHE A 29 -20.53 -14.42 10.90
N LYS A 30 -21.33 -14.22 11.95
CA LYS A 30 -22.70 -13.69 11.80
C LYS A 30 -22.68 -12.25 11.28
N LYS A 31 -21.74 -11.45 11.74
CA LYS A 31 -21.65 -10.03 11.38
C LYS A 31 -21.17 -9.83 9.95
N GLU A 32 -20.14 -10.57 9.55
CA GLU A 32 -19.58 -10.50 8.19
C GLU A 32 -20.37 -11.34 7.17
N GLY A 33 -21.46 -12.00 7.59
CA GLY A 33 -22.31 -12.80 6.71
C GLY A 33 -21.62 -14.07 6.19
N ILE A 34 -20.55 -14.52 6.85
CA ILE A 34 -19.82 -15.73 6.48
C ILE A 34 -20.66 -16.94 6.89
N LYS A 35 -21.07 -17.74 5.90
CA LYS A 35 -21.88 -18.94 6.13
C LYS A 35 -20.99 -20.10 6.56
N LEU A 36 -21.20 -20.58 7.76
CA LEU A 36 -20.57 -21.80 8.27
C LEU A 36 -21.57 -22.97 8.18
N THR A 37 -21.04 -24.19 8.09
CA THR A 37 -21.86 -25.41 8.19
C THR A 37 -22.43 -25.55 9.59
N SER A 38 -23.60 -26.18 9.72
CA SER A 38 -24.23 -26.43 11.03
C SER A 38 -23.29 -27.21 11.98
N GLU A 39 -22.49 -28.13 11.43
CA GLU A 39 -21.49 -28.89 12.19
C GLU A 39 -20.40 -27.99 12.74
N THR A 40 -19.84 -27.08 11.91
CA THR A 40 -18.82 -26.12 12.33
C THR A 40 -19.36 -25.20 13.42
N PHE A 41 -20.61 -24.76 13.29
CA PHE A 41 -21.26 -23.92 14.30
C PHE A 41 -21.45 -24.64 15.64
N GLN A 42 -21.79 -25.93 15.60
CA GLN A 42 -21.86 -26.76 16.81
C GLN A 42 -20.50 -26.93 17.46
N LYS A 43 -19.43 -27.18 16.67
CA LYS A 43 -18.06 -27.26 17.19
C LYS A 43 -17.66 -25.96 17.89
N ILE A 44 -17.97 -24.79 17.33
CA ILE A 44 -17.68 -23.48 17.97
C ILE A 44 -18.37 -23.38 19.35
N ASN A 45 -19.62 -23.78 19.45
CA ASN A 45 -20.41 -23.66 20.69
C ASN A 45 -20.02 -24.70 21.76
N THR A 46 -19.39 -25.79 21.37
CA THR A 46 -18.97 -26.89 22.27
C THR A 46 -17.50 -26.83 22.64
N LEU A 47 -16.74 -25.80 22.23
CA LEU A 47 -15.34 -25.64 22.59
C LEU A 47 -15.17 -25.60 24.10
N LYS A 48 -14.25 -26.45 24.59
CA LYS A 48 -13.87 -26.55 26.00
C LYS A 48 -12.62 -25.66 26.27
N ASP A 49 -12.28 -25.57 27.53
CA ASP A 49 -11.08 -24.88 27.97
C ASP A 49 -9.82 -25.52 27.33
N GLY A 50 -8.95 -24.71 26.74
CA GLY A 50 -7.76 -25.17 26.01
C GLY A 50 -8.02 -25.69 24.60
N GLN A 51 -9.25 -25.66 24.10
CA GLN A 51 -9.58 -26.03 22.73
C GLN A 51 -9.82 -24.81 21.85
N ILE A 52 -9.14 -24.77 20.70
CA ILE A 52 -9.28 -23.72 19.69
C ILE A 52 -9.72 -24.35 18.38
N LEU A 53 -10.67 -23.74 17.69
CA LEU A 53 -11.09 -24.18 16.37
C LEU A 53 -10.42 -23.34 15.29
N ALA A 54 -9.71 -24.02 14.40
CA ALA A 54 -9.18 -23.44 13.18
C ALA A 54 -10.11 -23.81 12.01
N ILE A 55 -10.62 -22.81 11.28
CA ILE A 55 -11.42 -23.01 10.08
C ILE A 55 -10.52 -22.70 8.89
N LEU A 56 -10.22 -23.75 8.13
CA LEU A 56 -9.33 -23.71 6.99
C LEU A 56 -10.12 -23.66 5.67
N PRO A 57 -9.60 -22.96 4.65
CA PRO A 57 -10.03 -23.19 3.27
C PRO A 57 -9.81 -24.65 2.84
N GLU A 58 -10.72 -25.22 2.06
CA GLU A 58 -10.59 -26.61 1.57
C GLU A 58 -9.28 -26.86 0.80
N GLU A 59 -8.76 -25.84 0.13
CA GLU A 59 -7.50 -25.91 -0.62
C GLU A 59 -6.32 -26.31 0.28
N LEU A 60 -6.37 -26.01 1.59
CA LEU A 60 -5.33 -26.30 2.57
C LEU A 60 -5.47 -27.68 3.24
N GLN A 61 -6.48 -28.47 2.86
CA GLN A 61 -6.72 -29.80 3.45
C GLN A 61 -5.50 -30.73 3.34
N LYS A 62 -4.75 -30.62 2.25
CA LYS A 62 -3.55 -31.44 2.04
C LYS A 62 -2.45 -31.17 3.07
N ASN A 63 -2.42 -29.98 3.64
CA ASN A 63 -1.41 -29.50 4.57
C ASN A 63 -1.91 -29.48 6.04
N GLU A 64 -3.04 -30.12 6.31
CA GLU A 64 -3.71 -30.09 7.63
C GLU A 64 -2.78 -30.37 8.80
N LYS A 65 -1.97 -31.45 8.70
CA LYS A 65 -1.09 -31.88 9.79
C LYS A 65 -0.03 -30.83 10.13
N ASP A 66 0.57 -30.25 9.09
CA ASP A 66 1.64 -29.26 9.25
C ASP A 66 1.07 -27.97 9.83
N ILE A 67 -0.08 -27.52 9.30
CA ILE A 67 -0.78 -26.34 9.80
C ILE A 67 -1.19 -26.55 11.25
N LYS A 68 -1.77 -27.70 11.59
CA LYS A 68 -2.19 -28.00 12.95
C LYS A 68 -1.04 -27.97 13.94
N SER A 69 0.08 -28.62 13.61
CA SER A 69 1.26 -28.66 14.47
C SER A 69 1.87 -27.26 14.66
N THR A 70 1.96 -26.47 13.61
CA THR A 70 2.46 -25.10 13.65
C THR A 70 1.57 -24.22 14.50
N LEU A 71 0.25 -24.26 14.28
CA LEU A 71 -0.70 -23.48 15.07
C LEU A 71 -0.67 -23.87 16.55
N GLN A 72 -0.57 -25.16 16.86
CA GLN A 72 -0.47 -25.61 18.27
C GLN A 72 0.77 -25.03 18.94
N GLN A 73 1.92 -25.13 18.31
CA GLN A 73 3.17 -24.63 18.89
C GLN A 73 3.16 -23.11 19.08
N GLU A 74 2.66 -22.37 18.10
CA GLU A 74 2.58 -20.91 18.19
C GLU A 74 1.57 -20.44 19.23
N LEU A 75 0.41 -21.08 19.31
CA LEU A 75 -0.60 -20.76 20.32
C LEU A 75 -0.10 -21.04 21.73
N ILE A 76 0.63 -22.13 21.94
CA ILE A 76 1.29 -22.42 23.22
C ILE A 76 2.25 -21.29 23.58
N ASN A 77 3.11 -20.88 22.66
CA ASN A 77 4.11 -19.84 22.89
C ASN A 77 3.48 -18.47 23.17
N ARG A 78 2.33 -18.16 22.57
CA ARG A 78 1.65 -16.86 22.76
C ARG A 78 0.70 -16.82 23.95
N LEU A 79 -0.01 -17.90 24.22
CA LEU A 79 -1.05 -17.94 25.25
C LEU A 79 -0.54 -18.37 26.61
N TYR A 80 0.49 -19.18 26.60
CA TYR A 80 1.05 -19.74 27.81
C TYR A 80 2.54 -19.44 27.85
N SER A 81 2.98 -18.69 28.87
CA SER A 81 4.41 -18.58 29.12
C SER A 81 4.96 -20.00 29.41
N SER A 82 6.19 -20.26 28.97
CA SER A 82 6.88 -21.57 28.93
C SER A 82 6.90 -22.39 30.23
N GLU A 83 6.30 -21.89 31.29
CA GLU A 83 6.23 -22.57 32.63
C GLU A 83 4.93 -23.37 32.86
N SER A 84 3.95 -23.29 31.94
CA SER A 84 2.69 -24.02 32.13
C SER A 84 2.65 -25.29 31.29
N ASN A 85 2.49 -26.46 31.92
CA ASN A 85 2.22 -27.74 31.26
C ASN A 85 0.82 -27.81 30.61
N GLN A 86 0.29 -26.68 30.13
CA GLN A 86 -1.02 -26.66 29.52
C GLN A 86 -0.89 -26.97 28.02
N THR A 87 -1.69 -27.91 27.55
CA THR A 87 -1.78 -28.30 26.17
C THR A 87 -2.91 -27.55 25.49
N VAL A 88 -2.63 -26.93 24.31
CA VAL A 88 -3.66 -26.35 23.45
C VAL A 88 -4.06 -27.40 22.42
N GLU A 89 -5.33 -27.75 22.39
CA GLU A 89 -5.87 -28.64 21.37
C GLU A 89 -6.46 -27.82 20.23
N VAL A 90 -5.88 -27.95 19.03
CA VAL A 90 -6.42 -27.31 17.84
C VAL A 90 -7.29 -28.32 17.09
N SER A 91 -8.60 -28.03 17.02
CA SER A 91 -9.56 -28.73 16.17
C SER A 91 -9.64 -28.05 14.82
N ILE A 92 -9.87 -28.82 13.75
CA ILE A 92 -9.96 -28.28 12.39
C ILE A 92 -11.36 -28.46 11.84
N ALA A 93 -11.84 -27.44 11.13
CA ALA A 93 -13.00 -27.46 10.28
C ALA A 93 -12.65 -26.84 8.93
N TYR A 94 -13.46 -27.08 7.90
CA TYR A 94 -13.22 -26.58 6.56
C TYR A 94 -14.33 -25.65 6.10
N THR A 95 -13.98 -24.71 5.24
CA THR A 95 -14.93 -23.88 4.50
C THR A 95 -14.66 -23.99 3.00
N ASN A 96 -15.74 -24.23 2.24
CA ASN A 96 -15.69 -24.29 0.77
C ASN A 96 -15.99 -22.95 0.10
N GLN A 97 -16.25 -21.92 0.89
CA GLN A 97 -16.48 -20.57 0.38
C GLN A 97 -15.16 -19.80 0.35
N LYS A 98 -14.86 -19.20 -0.79
CA LYS A 98 -13.81 -18.18 -0.87
C LYS A 98 -14.32 -16.93 -0.18
N ASN A 99 -13.68 -16.58 0.92
CA ASN A 99 -14.03 -15.43 1.71
C ASN A 99 -12.91 -14.40 1.64
N ASP A 100 -13.18 -13.29 0.98
CA ASP A 100 -12.33 -12.11 1.08
C ASP A 100 -12.83 -11.27 2.25
N VAL A 101 -11.97 -11.04 3.21
CA VAL A 101 -12.31 -10.41 4.46
C VAL A 101 -11.68 -9.04 4.53
N PHE A 102 -12.49 -8.03 4.87
CA PHE A 102 -12.00 -6.68 5.10
C PHE A 102 -11.36 -6.59 6.49
N LEU A 103 -10.11 -6.14 6.53
CA LEU A 103 -9.39 -5.89 7.78
C LEU A 103 -9.66 -4.47 8.23
N TYR A 104 -10.35 -4.33 9.36
CA TYR A 104 -10.61 -3.01 9.97
C TYR A 104 -9.36 -2.40 10.63
N ASN A 105 -8.21 -3.05 10.50
CA ASN A 105 -6.95 -2.58 11.06
C ASN A 105 -6.44 -1.36 10.31
N THR A 106 -6.48 -0.20 10.96
CA THR A 106 -6.02 1.09 10.41
C THR A 106 -4.53 1.34 10.61
N ALA A 107 -3.83 0.52 11.37
CA ALA A 107 -2.39 0.67 11.62
C ALA A 107 -1.53 0.28 10.41
N HIS A 108 -2.04 -0.60 9.55
CA HIS A 108 -1.36 -1.07 8.34
C HIS A 108 -2.10 -0.61 7.07
N ILE A 109 -2.11 0.70 6.86
CA ILE A 109 -2.85 1.35 5.77
C ILE A 109 -2.21 1.16 4.38
N ALA A 110 -1.14 0.46 4.27
CA ALA A 110 -0.51 0.19 3.00
C ALA A 110 -1.25 -0.95 2.27
N TYR A 111 -2.17 -0.60 1.39
CA TYR A 111 -2.58 -1.34 0.18
C TYR A 111 -3.33 -2.67 0.31
N ASP A 112 -3.26 -3.41 1.43
CA ASP A 112 -3.93 -4.70 1.60
C ASP A 112 -4.87 -4.69 2.81
N GLN A 113 -6.02 -4.01 2.65
CA GLN A 113 -7.12 -4.10 3.63
C GLN A 113 -8.00 -5.34 3.42
N TRP A 114 -7.74 -6.10 2.37
CA TRP A 114 -8.45 -7.32 2.07
C TRP A 114 -7.55 -8.52 2.26
N LEU A 115 -8.01 -9.45 3.08
CA LEU A 115 -7.35 -10.73 3.29
C LEU A 115 -8.13 -11.80 2.52
N SER A 116 -7.50 -12.33 1.49
CA SER A 116 -8.11 -13.37 0.66
C SER A 116 -7.99 -14.72 1.33
N ASN A 117 -9.13 -15.35 1.52
CA ASN A 117 -9.26 -16.75 1.95
C ASN A 117 -8.46 -17.09 3.21
N PRO A 118 -8.64 -16.35 4.35
CA PRO A 118 -7.84 -16.54 5.54
C PRO A 118 -8.18 -17.81 6.30
N ILE A 119 -7.24 -18.25 7.12
CA ILE A 119 -7.48 -19.22 8.17
C ILE A 119 -8.12 -18.47 9.35
N PHE A 120 -9.32 -18.86 9.75
CA PHE A 120 -9.97 -18.27 10.92
C PHE A 120 -9.62 -19.06 12.17
N LEU A 121 -9.02 -18.41 13.14
CA LEU A 121 -8.83 -18.98 14.50
C LEU A 121 -9.93 -18.44 15.40
N VAL A 122 -10.83 -19.34 15.79
CA VAL A 122 -11.99 -18.98 16.63
C VAL A 122 -11.56 -18.96 18.09
N LEU A 123 -11.57 -17.77 18.66
CA LEU A 123 -11.26 -17.52 20.06
C LEU A 123 -12.55 -17.28 20.85
N SER A 124 -12.78 -18.08 21.86
CA SER A 124 -13.83 -17.83 22.85
C SER A 124 -13.22 -17.67 24.24
N PRO A 125 -13.85 -16.91 25.15
CA PRO A 125 -13.36 -16.81 26.52
C PRO A 125 -13.23 -18.17 27.22
N LYS A 126 -14.12 -19.12 26.88
CA LYS A 126 -14.05 -20.50 27.39
C LYS A 126 -12.84 -21.27 26.87
N ALA A 127 -12.48 -21.07 25.57
CA ALA A 127 -11.37 -21.77 24.96
C ALA A 127 -10.00 -21.30 25.45
N LEU A 128 -9.89 -20.02 25.86
CA LEU A 128 -8.65 -19.43 26.33
C LEU A 128 -8.37 -19.67 27.82
N GLY A 129 -9.37 -20.10 28.60
CA GLY A 129 -9.26 -20.44 30.00
C GLY A 129 -8.59 -19.37 30.86
N LYS A 130 -7.64 -19.78 31.72
CA LYS A 130 -6.90 -18.85 32.58
C LYS A 130 -6.02 -17.86 31.85
N ALA A 131 -5.57 -18.17 30.63
CA ALA A 131 -4.80 -17.25 29.78
C ALA A 131 -5.66 -16.14 29.13
N SER A 132 -6.98 -16.26 29.26
CA SER A 132 -7.95 -15.36 28.62
C SER A 132 -7.71 -13.89 28.99
N SER A 133 -7.52 -13.58 30.27
CA SER A 133 -7.37 -12.19 30.74
C SER A 133 -6.12 -11.51 30.14
N ILE A 134 -4.98 -12.19 30.17
CA ILE A 134 -3.72 -11.65 29.61
C ILE A 134 -3.83 -11.49 28.10
N PHE A 135 -4.36 -12.50 27.42
CA PHE A 135 -4.56 -12.44 25.96
C PHE A 135 -5.45 -11.28 25.54
N TRP A 136 -6.60 -11.12 26.19
CA TRP A 136 -7.52 -10.03 25.86
C TRP A 136 -6.95 -8.66 26.22
N PHE A 137 -6.24 -8.55 27.32
CA PHE A 137 -5.59 -7.30 27.71
C PHE A 137 -4.51 -6.87 26.73
N THR A 138 -3.63 -7.78 26.30
CA THR A 138 -2.55 -7.48 25.36
C THR A 138 -3.05 -7.20 23.94
N ASN A 139 -4.23 -7.72 23.59
CA ASN A 139 -4.83 -7.53 22.27
C ASN A 139 -6.00 -6.53 22.27
N LEU A 140 -6.19 -5.77 23.35
CA LEU A 140 -7.32 -4.85 23.48
C LEU A 140 -7.37 -3.79 22.36
N GLU A 141 -6.23 -3.33 21.93
CA GLU A 141 -6.12 -2.34 20.83
C GLU A 141 -6.55 -2.89 19.46
N TYR A 142 -6.60 -4.22 19.31
CA TYR A 142 -7.01 -4.89 18.07
C TYR A 142 -8.45 -5.42 18.12
N LEU A 143 -9.17 -5.18 19.23
CA LEU A 143 -10.54 -5.61 19.37
C LEU A 143 -11.51 -4.61 18.74
N TYR A 144 -12.45 -5.13 17.99
CA TYR A 144 -13.53 -4.33 17.38
C TYR A 144 -14.85 -4.66 18.08
N PHE A 145 -15.42 -3.64 18.67
CA PHE A 145 -16.72 -3.70 19.32
C PHE A 145 -17.82 -3.28 18.36
N THR A 146 -18.97 -3.91 18.46
CA THR A 146 -20.07 -3.69 17.53
C THR A 146 -20.90 -2.47 17.86
N ASP A 147 -20.93 -2.08 19.14
CA ASP A 147 -21.73 -0.97 19.65
C ASP A 147 -20.90 -0.11 20.60
N LEU A 148 -20.71 1.14 20.20
CA LEU A 148 -19.90 2.09 20.95
C LEU A 148 -20.55 2.44 22.30
N HIS A 149 -21.88 2.69 22.28
CA HIS A 149 -22.60 3.11 23.48
C HIS A 149 -22.59 1.98 24.54
N GLN A 150 -22.94 0.77 24.13
CA GLN A 150 -22.94 -0.39 25.01
C GLN A 150 -21.54 -0.69 25.56
N THR A 151 -20.49 -0.50 24.74
CA THR A 151 -19.11 -0.66 25.18
C THR A 151 -18.74 0.40 26.25
N GLN A 152 -19.14 1.64 26.05
CA GLN A 152 -18.91 2.72 27.02
C GLN A 152 -19.62 2.46 28.35
N GLU A 153 -20.87 1.98 28.32
CA GLU A 153 -21.63 1.61 29.52
C GLU A 153 -20.96 0.46 30.28
N LEU A 154 -20.50 -0.57 29.57
CA LEU A 154 -19.77 -1.67 30.18
C LEU A 154 -18.47 -1.21 30.84
N LEU A 155 -17.70 -0.36 30.17
CA LEU A 155 -16.45 0.18 30.72
C LEU A 155 -16.72 0.98 31.99
N LYS A 156 -17.76 1.81 32.03
CA LYS A 156 -18.17 2.57 33.22
C LYS A 156 -18.65 1.64 34.35
N HIS A 157 -19.47 0.65 33.99
CA HIS A 157 -19.99 -0.32 34.96
C HIS A 157 -18.88 -1.08 35.70
N TYR A 158 -17.83 -1.46 34.95
CA TYR A 158 -16.66 -2.17 35.52
C TYR A 158 -15.53 -1.22 35.97
N GLN A 159 -15.75 0.09 35.97
CA GLN A 159 -14.76 1.11 36.35
C GLN A 159 -13.45 1.02 35.55
N LEU A 160 -13.54 0.63 34.28
CA LEU A 160 -12.41 0.49 33.35
C LEU A 160 -12.27 1.70 32.41
N ASP A 161 -13.16 2.68 32.51
CA ASP A 161 -13.18 3.86 31.66
C ASP A 161 -11.91 4.72 31.76
N HIS A 162 -11.28 4.74 32.96
CA HIS A 162 -10.02 5.42 33.20
C HIS A 162 -8.78 4.69 32.62
N MET A 163 -8.90 3.41 32.29
CA MET A 163 -7.84 2.62 31.68
C MET A 163 -7.85 2.70 30.15
N VAL A 164 -8.96 3.13 29.57
CA VAL A 164 -9.13 3.23 28.13
C VAL A 164 -9.05 4.69 27.71
N SER A 165 -7.92 5.09 27.14
CA SER A 165 -7.69 6.49 26.76
C SER A 165 -8.64 7.00 25.66
N ARG A 166 -9.06 6.13 24.75
CA ARG A 166 -9.98 6.50 23.65
C ARG A 166 -10.68 5.28 23.06
N LEU A 167 -11.98 5.38 22.86
CA LEU A 167 -12.75 4.53 21.98
C LEU A 167 -12.99 5.29 20.67
N SER A 168 -12.43 4.80 19.58
CA SER A 168 -12.60 5.42 18.27
C SER A 168 -13.57 4.61 17.42
N PRO A 169 -14.64 5.21 16.87
CA PRO A 169 -15.45 4.54 15.88
C PRO A 169 -14.59 4.18 14.66
N ALA A 170 -14.58 2.93 14.26
CA ALA A 170 -13.79 2.46 13.11
C ALA A 170 -14.08 3.28 11.84
N ARG A 171 -15.34 3.71 11.68
CA ARG A 171 -15.78 4.58 10.59
C ARG A 171 -15.06 5.94 10.58
N GLU A 172 -14.93 6.58 11.73
CA GLU A 172 -14.25 7.89 11.82
C GLU A 172 -12.76 7.76 11.49
N THR A 173 -12.12 6.74 12.03
CA THR A 173 -10.72 6.45 11.75
C THR A 173 -10.51 6.20 10.26
N TYR A 174 -11.37 5.41 9.63
CA TYR A 174 -11.35 5.16 8.19
C TYR A 174 -11.55 6.44 7.38
N LEU A 175 -12.51 7.30 7.77
CA LEU A 175 -12.76 8.56 7.08
C LEU A 175 -11.58 9.53 7.18
N GLN A 176 -10.98 9.67 8.36
CA GLN A 176 -9.79 10.50 8.58
C GLN A 176 -8.62 10.03 7.71
N LEU A 177 -8.44 8.70 7.65
CA LEU A 177 -7.44 8.08 6.82
C LEU A 177 -7.64 8.35 5.34
N ASN A 178 -8.87 8.14 4.87
CA ASN A 178 -9.23 8.37 3.47
C ASN A 178 -9.07 9.85 3.08
N GLN A 179 -9.36 10.78 4.00
CA GLN A 179 -9.08 12.20 3.81
C GLN A 179 -7.57 12.48 3.72
N LYS A 180 -6.77 11.89 4.58
CA LYS A 180 -5.31 12.03 4.53
C LYS A 180 -4.73 11.55 3.20
N ILE A 181 -5.13 10.37 2.74
CA ILE A 181 -4.71 9.82 1.45
C ILE A 181 -5.14 10.73 0.29
N LYS A 182 -6.37 11.23 0.30
CA LYS A 182 -6.86 12.17 -0.73
C LYS A 182 -6.05 13.47 -0.77
N ILE A 183 -5.72 14.04 0.39
CA ILE A 183 -4.88 15.24 0.49
C ILE A 183 -3.48 14.96 -0.05
N GLU A 184 -2.90 13.82 0.27
CA GLU A 184 -1.59 13.41 -0.20
C GLU A 184 -1.56 13.23 -1.73
N ILE A 185 -2.55 12.53 -2.29
CA ILE A 185 -2.70 12.38 -3.74
C ILE A 185 -2.85 13.74 -4.42
N PHE A 186 -3.70 14.62 -3.88
CA PHE A 186 -3.92 15.96 -4.43
C PHE A 186 -2.65 16.81 -4.37
N SER A 187 -1.93 16.78 -3.25
CA SER A 187 -0.66 17.49 -3.09
C SER A 187 0.40 17.00 -4.08
N ASN A 188 0.52 15.67 -4.25
CA ASN A 188 1.45 15.09 -5.21
C ASN A 188 1.09 15.45 -6.66
N LEU A 189 -0.20 15.45 -7.01
CA LEU A 189 -0.67 15.85 -8.33
C LEU A 189 -0.39 17.34 -8.60
N ALA A 190 -0.67 18.21 -7.63
CA ALA A 190 -0.38 19.64 -7.75
C ALA A 190 1.12 19.88 -7.93
N SER A 191 1.97 19.22 -7.14
CA SER A 191 3.43 19.30 -7.26
C SER A 191 3.93 18.84 -8.65
N ALA A 192 3.37 17.77 -9.19
CA ALA A 192 3.69 17.30 -10.53
C ALA A 192 3.29 18.33 -11.61
N MET A 193 2.12 18.95 -11.49
CA MET A 193 1.70 20.01 -12.40
C MET A 193 2.63 21.22 -12.36
N PHE A 194 3.02 21.68 -11.17
CA PHE A 194 4.01 22.76 -11.03
C PHE A 194 5.37 22.40 -11.62
N ALA A 195 5.83 21.17 -11.46
CA ALA A 195 7.08 20.69 -12.05
C ALA A 195 7.04 20.69 -13.58
N ILE A 196 5.90 20.33 -14.18
CA ILE A 196 5.70 20.38 -15.64
C ILE A 196 5.71 21.84 -16.14
N LEU A 197 4.95 22.71 -15.48
CA LEU A 197 4.90 24.14 -15.84
C LEU A 197 6.28 24.81 -15.77
N THR A 198 7.01 24.61 -14.70
CA THR A 198 8.36 25.14 -14.54
C THR A 198 9.32 24.59 -15.58
N SER A 199 9.20 23.31 -15.94
CA SER A 199 10.00 22.71 -17.02
C SER A 199 9.69 23.33 -18.40
N ILE A 200 8.42 23.58 -18.72
CA ILE A 200 8.01 24.25 -19.96
C ILE A 200 8.60 25.66 -20.03
N LEU A 201 8.50 26.42 -18.93
CA LEU A 201 9.08 27.77 -18.86
C LEU A 201 10.59 27.73 -19.03
N LEU A 202 11.27 26.81 -18.34
CA LEU A 202 12.73 26.67 -18.42
C LEU A 202 13.18 26.32 -19.84
N PHE A 203 12.59 25.29 -20.46
CA PHE A 203 12.95 24.91 -21.83
C PHE A 203 12.63 26.02 -22.82
N THR A 204 11.54 26.73 -22.67
CA THR A 204 11.18 27.85 -23.52
C THR A 204 12.22 28.98 -23.41
N SER A 205 12.61 29.34 -22.20
CA SER A 205 13.63 30.37 -21.92
C SER A 205 15.00 29.97 -22.48
N LEU A 206 15.42 28.73 -22.27
CA LEU A 206 16.68 28.20 -22.81
C LEU A 206 16.67 28.20 -24.36
N ASN A 207 15.57 27.83 -24.96
CA ASN A 207 15.41 27.84 -26.40
C ASN A 207 15.49 29.29 -26.95
N LEU A 208 14.84 30.26 -26.30
CA LEU A 208 14.90 31.66 -26.73
C LEU A 208 16.35 32.20 -26.66
N LEU A 209 17.05 31.94 -25.53
CA LEU A 209 18.47 32.32 -25.40
C LEU A 209 19.36 31.66 -26.48
N TYR A 210 19.09 30.37 -26.75
CA TYR A 210 19.81 29.67 -27.83
C TYR A 210 19.57 30.31 -29.20
N PHE A 211 18.35 30.65 -29.55
CA PHE A 211 18.04 31.31 -30.82
C PHE A 211 18.65 32.70 -30.88
N GLU A 212 18.64 33.44 -29.78
CA GLU A 212 19.24 34.78 -29.74
C GLU A 212 20.77 34.72 -29.94
N ALA A 213 21.44 33.84 -29.20
CA ALA A 213 22.89 33.67 -29.24
C ALA A 213 23.40 33.18 -30.63
N PHE A 214 22.66 32.28 -31.25
CA PHE A 214 23.09 31.64 -32.50
C PHE A 214 22.31 32.11 -33.74
N ARG A 215 21.59 33.22 -33.66
CA ARG A 215 20.67 33.73 -34.67
C ARG A 215 21.27 33.77 -36.06
N LYS A 216 22.45 34.37 -36.21
CA LYS A 216 23.15 34.49 -37.53
C LYS A 216 23.53 33.12 -38.10
N THR A 217 24.07 32.25 -37.27
CA THR A 217 24.51 30.91 -37.67
C THR A 217 23.34 30.03 -38.10
N ILE A 218 22.25 30.09 -37.37
CA ILE A 218 21.00 29.35 -37.67
C ILE A 218 20.43 29.83 -39.02
N PHE A 219 20.37 31.14 -39.22
CA PHE A 219 19.88 31.73 -40.46
C PHE A 219 20.70 31.30 -41.68
N LEU A 220 22.05 31.42 -41.62
CA LEU A 220 22.93 31.00 -42.69
C LEU A 220 22.78 29.52 -43.06
N LYS A 221 22.73 28.65 -42.05
CA LYS A 221 22.53 27.21 -42.26
C LYS A 221 21.15 26.89 -42.86
N LYS A 222 20.11 27.64 -42.46
CA LYS A 222 18.76 27.48 -43.02
C LYS A 222 18.74 27.83 -44.51
N ILE A 223 19.39 28.91 -44.91
CA ILE A 223 19.52 29.28 -46.32
C ILE A 223 20.32 28.22 -47.10
N ALA A 224 21.32 27.61 -46.47
CA ALA A 224 22.10 26.53 -47.06
C ALA A 224 21.34 25.17 -47.12
N GLY A 225 20.07 25.12 -46.66
CA GLY A 225 19.20 23.95 -46.83
C GLY A 225 19.33 22.88 -45.76
N TYR A 226 19.94 23.18 -44.60
CA TYR A 226 20.07 22.22 -43.48
C TYR A 226 18.70 21.91 -42.90
N TYR A 227 18.45 20.61 -42.64
CA TYR A 227 17.27 20.14 -41.96
C TYR A 227 17.29 20.43 -40.45
N PHE A 228 16.12 20.43 -39.82
CA PHE A 228 15.95 20.77 -38.40
C PHE A 228 16.91 20.03 -37.45
N PHE A 229 17.03 18.72 -37.59
CA PHE A 229 17.91 17.92 -36.71
C PHE A 229 19.39 18.18 -36.97
N GLU A 230 19.80 18.43 -38.21
CA GLU A 230 21.19 18.80 -38.55
C GLU A 230 21.53 20.17 -38.01
N LEU A 231 20.59 21.10 -38.12
CA LEU A 231 20.73 22.49 -37.70
C LEU A 231 20.94 22.58 -36.16
N HIS A 232 20.15 21.83 -35.41
CA HIS A 232 20.11 21.90 -33.94
C HIS A 232 20.78 20.72 -33.23
N SER A 233 21.50 19.84 -33.98
CA SER A 233 22.06 18.58 -33.42
C SER A 233 22.86 18.79 -32.15
N ARG A 234 23.80 19.72 -32.13
CA ARG A 234 24.66 19.99 -30.94
C ARG A 234 23.83 20.41 -29.73
N TYR A 235 22.84 21.27 -29.94
CA TYR A 235 21.98 21.76 -28.86
C TYR A 235 21.07 20.68 -28.34
N ILE A 236 20.44 19.89 -29.19
CA ILE A 236 19.60 18.75 -28.80
C ILE A 236 20.43 17.72 -28.01
N THR A 237 21.63 17.39 -28.49
CA THR A 237 22.50 16.46 -27.80
C THR A 237 22.88 16.97 -26.40
N SER A 238 23.20 18.25 -26.23
CA SER A 238 23.51 18.83 -24.93
C SER A 238 22.32 18.78 -23.98
N GLN A 239 21.11 19.04 -24.45
CA GLN A 239 19.88 18.91 -23.66
C GLN A 239 19.62 17.46 -23.23
N ILE A 240 19.78 16.50 -24.16
CA ILE A 240 19.58 15.07 -23.85
C ILE A 240 20.60 14.60 -22.81
N ILE A 241 21.86 15.01 -22.91
CA ILE A 241 22.88 14.67 -21.91
C ILE A 241 22.51 15.25 -20.53
N ALA A 242 22.07 16.51 -20.47
CA ALA A 242 21.64 17.12 -19.22
C ALA A 242 20.43 16.38 -18.60
N LEU A 243 19.43 16.02 -19.43
CA LEU A 243 18.29 15.23 -18.99
C LEU A 243 18.68 13.82 -18.54
N PHE A 244 19.64 13.20 -19.20
CA PHE A 244 20.17 11.89 -18.81
C PHE A 244 20.84 11.95 -17.42
N LEU A 245 21.66 12.96 -17.17
CA LEU A 245 22.25 13.16 -15.85
C LEU A 245 21.21 13.42 -14.77
N GLY A 246 20.21 14.27 -15.07
CA GLY A 246 19.07 14.52 -14.17
C GLY A 246 18.25 13.28 -13.88
N SER A 247 17.99 12.45 -14.91
CA SER A 247 17.27 11.18 -14.73
C SER A 247 18.08 10.16 -13.91
N GLY A 248 19.40 10.16 -14.02
CA GLY A 248 20.30 9.37 -13.16
C GLY A 248 20.12 9.70 -11.67
N LEU A 249 20.05 10.98 -11.33
CA LEU A 249 19.77 11.43 -9.95
C LEU A 249 18.35 11.00 -9.52
N ALA A 250 17.36 11.14 -10.39
CA ALA A 250 15.99 10.70 -10.10
C ALA A 250 15.91 9.19 -9.85
N PHE A 251 16.70 8.38 -10.57
CA PHE A 251 16.79 6.93 -10.34
C PHE A 251 17.36 6.59 -8.96
N ILE A 252 18.39 7.30 -8.50
CA ILE A 252 18.96 7.08 -7.16
C ILE A 252 17.90 7.27 -6.07
N ILE A 253 17.01 8.26 -6.26
CA ILE A 253 15.94 8.56 -5.30
C ILE A 253 14.78 7.57 -5.40
N SER A 254 14.29 7.31 -6.62
CA SER A 254 13.07 6.51 -6.85
C SER A 254 13.32 5.00 -6.78
N LYS A 255 14.56 4.55 -7.02
CA LYS A 255 14.96 3.14 -7.16
C LYS A 255 14.10 2.36 -8.18
N ASN A 256 13.33 3.05 -9.03
CA ASN A 256 12.46 2.44 -10.01
C ASN A 256 12.86 2.85 -11.43
N ILE A 257 13.44 1.89 -12.17
CA ILE A 257 13.97 2.13 -13.51
C ILE A 257 12.87 2.49 -14.52
N TRP A 258 11.69 1.88 -14.40
CA TRP A 258 10.60 2.12 -15.34
C TRP A 258 10.05 3.56 -15.25
N ILE A 259 9.86 4.05 -14.04
CA ILE A 259 9.41 5.42 -13.80
C ILE A 259 10.46 6.39 -14.35
N THR A 260 11.74 6.14 -14.08
CA THR A 260 12.84 6.98 -14.54
C THR A 260 12.92 7.04 -16.08
N LEU A 261 12.77 5.90 -16.76
CA LEU A 261 12.76 5.85 -18.22
C LEU A 261 11.57 6.61 -18.83
N ILE A 262 10.37 6.41 -18.27
CA ILE A 262 9.17 7.15 -18.73
C ILE A 262 9.38 8.66 -18.59
N LEU A 263 9.89 9.12 -17.45
CA LEU A 263 10.19 10.54 -17.24
C LEU A 263 11.24 11.05 -18.21
N PHE A 264 12.35 10.33 -18.39
CA PHE A 264 13.40 10.72 -19.34
C PHE A 264 12.87 10.90 -20.78
N PHE A 265 12.13 9.92 -21.30
CA PHE A 265 11.56 10.01 -22.65
C PHE A 265 10.51 11.11 -22.76
N SER A 266 9.68 11.30 -21.75
CA SER A 266 8.66 12.35 -21.72
C SER A 266 9.28 13.74 -21.76
N PHE A 267 10.27 14.03 -20.91
CA PHE A 267 10.96 15.32 -20.90
C PHE A 267 11.83 15.55 -22.13
N SER A 268 12.47 14.51 -22.66
CA SER A 268 13.23 14.60 -23.91
C SER A 268 12.33 14.94 -25.10
N SER A 269 11.18 14.29 -25.18
CA SER A 269 10.16 14.57 -26.20
C SER A 269 9.63 16.00 -26.08
N LEU A 270 9.32 16.45 -24.86
CA LEU A 270 8.86 17.81 -24.58
C LEU A 270 9.92 18.86 -25.00
N ALA A 271 11.19 18.65 -24.66
CA ALA A 271 12.28 19.55 -25.01
C ALA A 271 12.42 19.74 -26.55
N VAL A 272 12.39 18.63 -27.29
CA VAL A 272 12.48 18.66 -28.75
C VAL A 272 11.23 19.32 -29.37
N LEU A 273 10.05 19.05 -28.84
CA LEU A 273 8.79 19.63 -29.28
C LEU A 273 8.79 21.16 -29.08
N LEU A 274 9.19 21.63 -27.91
CA LEU A 274 9.29 23.07 -27.61
C LEU A 274 10.33 23.75 -28.51
N LEU A 275 11.48 23.11 -28.74
CA LEU A 275 12.48 23.62 -29.67
C LEU A 275 11.91 23.79 -31.09
N LYS A 276 11.15 22.80 -31.58
CA LYS A 276 10.50 22.84 -32.90
C LYS A 276 9.45 23.95 -33.00
N ILE A 277 8.70 24.19 -31.93
CA ILE A 277 7.74 25.30 -31.86
C ILE A 277 8.46 26.66 -31.92
N CYS A 278 9.53 26.82 -31.15
CA CYS A 278 10.34 28.02 -31.14
C CYS A 278 11.00 28.26 -32.51
N ASP A 279 11.56 27.22 -33.13
CA ASP A 279 12.15 27.32 -34.49
C ASP A 279 11.13 27.76 -35.55
N LYS A 280 9.89 27.22 -35.48
CA LYS A 280 8.81 27.64 -36.41
C LYS A 280 8.40 29.11 -36.18
N LYS A 281 8.41 29.58 -34.93
CA LYS A 281 8.10 30.97 -34.59
C LYS A 281 9.18 31.93 -35.14
N GLU A 282 10.46 31.62 -34.86
CA GLU A 282 11.61 32.39 -35.36
C GLU A 282 11.68 32.42 -36.88
N SER A 283 11.39 31.31 -37.57
CA SER A 283 11.35 31.25 -39.04
C SER A 283 10.35 32.21 -39.66
N LYS A 284 9.20 32.42 -39.00
CA LYS A 284 8.19 33.41 -39.46
C LYS A 284 8.70 34.85 -39.30
N THR A 285 9.43 35.11 -38.21
CA THR A 285 10.04 36.43 -37.97
C THR A 285 11.11 36.75 -39.00
N TYR A 286 11.95 35.80 -39.39
CA TYR A 286 12.92 36.00 -40.49
C TYR A 286 12.24 36.28 -41.84
N ALA A 287 11.18 35.54 -42.16
CA ALA A 287 10.44 35.75 -43.40
C ALA A 287 9.77 37.15 -43.46
N SER A 288 9.35 37.71 -42.34
CA SER A 288 8.76 39.06 -42.26
C SER A 288 9.83 40.13 -42.42
N ILE A 289 11.05 39.95 -41.89
CA ILE A 289 12.16 40.88 -42.03
C ILE A 289 12.65 40.94 -43.49
N ILE A 290 12.67 39.81 -44.20
CA ILE A 290 13.09 39.75 -45.62
C ILE A 290 12.02 40.35 -46.54
N LYS A 291 10.74 40.29 -46.18
CA LYS A 291 9.62 40.82 -46.99
C LYS A 291 9.30 42.29 -46.72
N GLY A 292 9.73 42.82 -45.60
CA GLY A 292 9.36 44.18 -45.14
C GLY A 292 10.51 45.15 -45.02
N GLY A 293 11.72 44.77 -45.47
CA GLY A 293 12.86 45.65 -45.60
C GLY A 293 12.94 46.27 -46.96
#